data_b3520c7a012f751ca14ed3979091bc20
#
_entry.id   b3520c7a012f751ca14ed3979091bc20
#
_cell.length_a   1.000
_cell.length_b   1.000
_cell.length_c   1.000
_cell.angle_alpha   90.00
_cell.angle_beta   90.00
_cell.angle_gamma   90.00
#
_symmetry.space_group_name_H-M   'P 1'
#
loop_
_entity.id
_entity.type
_entity.pdbx_description
1 polymer ?
#
loop_
_entity_poly.entity_id
_entity_poly.type
_entity_poly.pdbx_seq_one_letter_code
_entity_poly.pdbx_strand_id
1 'polypeptide(L)'
;LAVRRPGGLLGKTKEILSMVEIRIHGRGGQGGVTLAKIIATSRFLQGQSVQAFGLYAAERSGAPLQAFCRYDDQAIANRNLIYAPDHVIVLDPTLIGPAVADGLEPGGWILINTDERPESFADRYPQNRVATVDATSIARANKLGTRSVPIVNTALAGAVGSVLGIPLAEIHAALEHLGFGGGNETAAAEAYERVRCAELPMPGATLPADEADAKAAGGAASPFVATERGPSFVDGAGGGLPGIKTGQWATEQPKRQQYVPPCNHVCPAGNDVQGFLHALARDDTDGALEILLRTTPFPSTC
;
A
#
# COMPACT_ATOMS: atom_id res chain seq x y z
N LEU A 1 59.13 1.87 28.08
CA LEU A 1 57.94 2.77 28.07
C LEU A 1 57.02 2.36 26.90
N ALA A 2 56.01 1.55 27.18
CA ALA A 2 55.03 1.15 26.20
C ALA A 2 53.83 2.12 26.26
N VAL A 3 53.64 2.87 25.18
CA VAL A 3 52.50 3.78 25.02
C VAL A 3 51.28 2.93 24.62
N ARG A 4 50.28 2.81 25.53
CA ARG A 4 48.95 2.26 25.24
C ARG A 4 48.22 3.24 24.30
N ARG A 5 47.82 2.75 23.13
CA ARG A 5 46.86 3.44 22.27
C ARG A 5 45.44 3.25 22.87
N PRO A 6 44.63 4.34 22.95
CA PRO A 6 43.26 4.21 23.40
C PRO A 6 42.43 3.49 22.34
N GLY A 7 41.58 2.57 22.79
CA GLY A 7 40.70 1.79 21.97
C GLY A 7 39.77 2.67 21.12
N GLY A 8 39.70 2.34 19.84
CA GLY A 8 38.77 2.98 18.91
C GLY A 8 37.34 2.76 19.32
N LEU A 9 36.58 3.83 19.40
CA LEU A 9 35.12 3.79 19.35
C LEU A 9 34.77 3.11 18.02
N LEU A 10 34.25 1.90 18.10
CA LEU A 10 33.45 1.29 17.02
C LEU A 10 32.25 2.22 16.78
N GLY A 11 32.35 3.07 15.78
CA GLY A 11 31.23 3.82 15.27
C GLY A 11 30.14 2.82 14.90
N LYS A 12 28.96 2.99 15.52
CA LYS A 12 27.74 2.37 15.01
C LYS A 12 27.61 2.80 13.57
N THR A 13 27.83 1.89 12.65
CA THR A 13 27.42 2.04 11.25
C THR A 13 25.92 2.35 11.31
N LYS A 14 25.54 3.60 11.03
CA LYS A 14 24.16 3.98 10.81
C LYS A 14 23.74 3.15 9.60
N GLU A 15 22.97 2.10 9.83
CA GLU A 15 22.28 1.42 8.74
C GLU A 15 21.56 2.54 7.99
N ILE A 16 21.88 2.69 6.73
CA ILE A 16 21.14 3.58 5.84
C ILE A 16 19.75 2.94 5.74
N LEU A 17 18.83 3.41 6.58
CA LEU A 17 17.43 3.02 6.50
C LEU A 17 16.98 3.46 5.11
N SER A 18 16.75 2.50 4.24
CA SER A 18 16.09 2.72 2.96
C SER A 18 14.68 3.25 3.22
N MET A 19 14.12 3.99 2.28
CA MET A 19 12.74 4.46 2.32
C MET A 19 11.80 3.32 2.71
N VAL A 20 10.94 3.54 3.69
CA VAL A 20 9.92 2.57 4.10
C VAL A 20 8.61 2.89 3.40
N GLU A 21 8.03 1.90 2.76
CA GLU A 21 6.80 1.99 2.00
C GLU A 21 5.71 1.09 2.58
N ILE A 22 4.56 1.67 2.92
CA ILE A 22 3.44 0.99 3.57
C ILE A 22 2.19 1.11 2.71
N ARG A 23 1.54 -0.01 2.43
CA ARG A 23 0.24 -0.07 1.77
C ARG A 23 -0.84 -0.48 2.77
N ILE A 24 -1.94 0.27 2.77
CA ILE A 24 -3.03 0.12 3.72
C ILE A 24 -4.29 -0.27 2.94
N HIS A 25 -4.88 -1.41 3.28
CA HIS A 25 -6.12 -1.89 2.70
C HIS A 25 -7.28 -1.70 3.68
N GLY A 26 -8.34 -1.07 3.21
CA GLY A 26 -9.55 -0.84 4.01
C GLY A 26 -10.76 -0.60 3.13
N ARG A 27 -11.85 -0.19 3.76
CA ARG A 27 -13.05 0.27 3.05
C ARG A 27 -13.27 1.77 3.25
N GLY A 28 -13.96 2.39 2.31
CA GLY A 28 -14.37 3.79 2.42
C GLY A 28 -15.10 4.04 3.74
N GLY A 29 -14.64 5.04 4.52
CA GLY A 29 -15.18 5.36 5.84
C GLY A 29 -14.43 4.75 7.03
N GLN A 30 -13.54 3.76 6.85
CA GLN A 30 -12.78 3.16 7.97
C GLN A 30 -11.54 3.97 8.39
N GLY A 31 -11.19 5.03 7.65
CA GLY A 31 -10.09 5.92 8.01
C GLY A 31 -8.70 5.44 7.59
N GLY A 32 -8.57 4.66 6.51
CA GLY A 32 -7.28 4.19 6.01
C GLY A 32 -6.32 5.33 5.64
N VAL A 33 -6.81 6.39 4.98
CA VAL A 33 -6.00 7.59 4.68
C VAL A 33 -5.61 8.34 5.96
N THR A 34 -6.50 8.37 6.94
CA THR A 34 -6.20 8.97 8.26
C THR A 34 -5.10 8.18 8.97
N LEU A 35 -5.14 6.84 8.93
CA LEU A 35 -4.07 6.01 9.47
C LEU A 35 -2.73 6.31 8.77
N ALA A 36 -2.72 6.39 7.44
CA ALA A 36 -1.52 6.77 6.69
C ALA A 36 -0.96 8.13 7.14
N LYS A 37 -1.84 9.11 7.37
CA LYS A 37 -1.44 10.44 7.87
C LYS A 37 -0.89 10.39 9.30
N ILE A 38 -1.47 9.59 10.19
CA ILE A 38 -0.95 9.46 11.57
C ILE A 38 0.46 8.88 11.54
N ILE A 39 0.70 7.80 10.79
CA ILE A 39 2.02 7.20 10.63
C ILE A 39 3.02 8.21 10.03
N ALA A 40 2.63 8.89 8.95
CA ALA A 40 3.46 9.91 8.32
C ALA A 40 3.79 11.05 9.29
N THR A 41 2.81 11.55 10.04
CA THR A 41 3.01 12.64 11.01
C THR A 41 3.96 12.23 12.11
N SER A 42 3.87 10.99 12.64
CA SER A 42 4.81 10.51 13.66
C SER A 42 6.26 10.55 13.18
N ARG A 43 6.50 10.22 11.92
CA ARG A 43 7.85 10.25 11.30
C ARG A 43 8.28 11.68 10.92
N PHE A 44 7.34 12.50 10.47
CA PHE A 44 7.59 13.92 10.17
C PHE A 44 8.05 14.69 11.41
N LEU A 45 7.44 14.47 12.56
CA LEU A 45 7.84 15.10 13.83
C LEU A 45 9.24 14.69 14.27
N GLN A 46 9.78 13.59 13.75
CA GLN A 46 11.17 13.15 13.94
C GLN A 46 12.13 13.72 12.88
N GLY A 47 11.64 14.57 11.98
CA GLY A 47 12.46 15.22 10.96
C GLY A 47 12.62 14.43 9.67
N GLN A 48 11.87 13.34 9.47
CA GLN A 48 11.91 12.56 8.23
C GLN A 48 11.03 13.20 7.13
N SER A 49 11.40 12.95 5.88
CA SER A 49 10.55 13.22 4.72
C SER A 49 9.43 12.20 4.67
N VAL A 50 8.19 12.63 4.42
CA VAL A 50 7.03 11.74 4.45
C VAL A 50 6.07 12.03 3.31
N GLN A 51 5.33 11.00 2.91
CA GLN A 51 4.18 11.13 2.03
C GLN A 51 3.05 10.24 2.53
N ALA A 52 1.81 10.75 2.56
CA ALA A 52 0.61 9.99 2.86
C ALA A 52 -0.49 10.37 1.87
N PHE A 53 -1.05 9.39 1.17
CA PHE A 53 -2.07 9.62 0.16
C PHE A 53 -3.00 8.41 0.03
N GLY A 54 -4.14 8.61 -0.62
CA GLY A 54 -5.11 7.54 -0.92
C GLY A 54 -5.25 7.34 -2.43
N LEU A 55 -5.57 6.13 -2.84
CA LEU A 55 -6.04 5.87 -4.19
C LEU A 55 -7.54 6.15 -4.23
N TYR A 56 -7.89 7.29 -4.78
CA TYR A 56 -9.29 7.70 -4.94
C TYR A 56 -9.80 7.16 -6.29
N ALA A 57 -10.62 6.13 -6.22
CA ALA A 57 -11.46 5.70 -7.34
C ALA A 57 -12.88 6.23 -7.12
N ALA A 58 -13.87 5.90 -7.94
CA ALA A 58 -15.27 6.33 -7.75
C ALA A 58 -15.81 5.86 -6.38
N GLU A 59 -15.49 6.63 -5.33
CA GLU A 59 -15.64 6.24 -3.93
C GLU A 59 -17.11 6.20 -3.52
N ARG A 60 -17.53 5.00 -3.14
CA ARG A 60 -18.75 4.81 -2.35
C ARG A 60 -18.35 4.35 -0.95
N SER A 61 -19.06 4.82 0.06
CA SER A 61 -18.92 4.28 1.42
C SER A 61 -18.95 2.76 1.39
N GLY A 62 -17.97 2.10 2.03
CA GLY A 62 -17.84 0.65 2.08
C GLY A 62 -17.10 0.00 0.89
N ALA A 63 -16.79 0.72 -0.20
CA ALA A 63 -15.98 0.19 -1.28
C ALA A 63 -14.53 -0.05 -0.83
N PRO A 64 -13.82 -1.07 -1.39
CA PRO A 64 -12.39 -1.27 -1.13
C PRO A 64 -11.60 -0.02 -1.45
N LEU A 65 -10.70 0.37 -0.55
CA LEU A 65 -9.84 1.53 -0.64
C LEU A 65 -8.39 1.12 -0.34
N GLN A 66 -7.45 1.72 -1.05
CA GLN A 66 -6.03 1.66 -0.71
C GLN A 66 -5.54 3.04 -0.27
N ALA A 67 -4.77 3.05 0.81
CA ALA A 67 -4.02 4.22 1.23
C ALA A 67 -2.53 3.85 1.34
N PHE A 68 -1.68 4.85 1.25
CA PHE A 68 -0.25 4.67 1.17
C PHE A 68 0.45 5.63 2.12
N CYS A 69 1.52 5.15 2.73
CA CYS A 69 2.43 5.95 3.52
C CYS A 69 3.86 5.58 3.14
N ARG A 70 4.72 6.58 2.97
CA ARG A 70 6.16 6.36 2.88
C ARG A 70 6.91 7.39 3.70
N TYR A 71 8.07 6.99 4.21
CA TYR A 71 8.96 7.89 4.94
C TYR A 71 10.42 7.52 4.73
N ASP A 72 11.29 8.52 4.77
CA ASP A 72 12.73 8.38 4.55
C ASP A 72 13.49 9.49 5.30
N ASP A 73 14.73 9.24 5.67
CA ASP A 73 15.63 10.26 6.18
C ASP A 73 16.04 11.27 5.08
N GLN A 74 15.94 10.88 3.81
CA GLN A 74 16.22 11.71 2.66
C GLN A 74 14.95 12.29 2.02
N ALA A 75 15.11 13.30 1.18
CA ALA A 75 13.98 13.90 0.47
C ALA A 75 13.35 12.90 -0.52
N ILE A 76 12.04 12.68 -0.40
CA ILE A 76 11.29 11.75 -1.24
C ILE A 76 10.87 12.46 -2.53
N ALA A 77 11.51 12.12 -3.65
CA ALA A 77 11.16 12.63 -4.98
C ALA A 77 10.07 11.78 -5.66
N ASN A 78 9.97 10.48 -5.32
CA ASN A 78 9.00 9.56 -5.91
C ASN A 78 7.56 9.93 -5.51
N ARG A 79 6.65 10.03 -6.49
CA ARG A 79 5.22 10.32 -6.29
C ARG A 79 4.30 9.23 -6.82
N ASN A 80 4.87 8.10 -7.27
CA ASN A 80 4.11 6.97 -7.78
C ASN A 80 3.34 6.25 -6.65
N LEU A 81 2.38 5.41 -7.04
CA LEU A 81 1.77 4.44 -6.13
C LEU A 81 2.82 3.46 -5.61
N ILE A 82 2.54 2.86 -4.46
CA ILE A 82 3.41 1.84 -3.86
C ILE A 82 2.98 0.47 -4.40
N TYR A 83 3.77 -0.08 -5.30
CA TYR A 83 3.53 -1.39 -5.91
C TYR A 83 4.25 -2.51 -5.17
N ALA A 84 5.43 -2.24 -4.62
CA ALA A 84 6.23 -3.18 -3.82
C ALA A 84 6.38 -2.63 -2.39
N PRO A 85 5.36 -2.77 -1.53
CA PRO A 85 5.43 -2.27 -0.16
C PRO A 85 6.35 -3.12 0.70
N ASP A 86 7.05 -2.49 1.67
CA ASP A 86 7.75 -3.20 2.74
C ASP A 86 6.77 -3.81 3.75
N HIS A 87 5.63 -3.13 3.96
CA HIS A 87 4.63 -3.55 4.94
C HIS A 87 3.22 -3.32 4.42
N VAL A 88 2.30 -4.19 4.85
CA VAL A 88 0.87 -4.11 4.51
C VAL A 88 0.04 -4.06 5.80
N ILE A 89 -0.98 -3.19 5.80
CA ILE A 89 -1.93 -3.08 6.91
C ILE A 89 -3.34 -3.32 6.37
N VAL A 90 -4.10 -4.17 7.04
CA VAL A 90 -5.47 -4.55 6.65
C VAL A 90 -6.45 -4.11 7.72
N LEU A 91 -7.24 -3.07 7.44
CA LEU A 91 -8.26 -2.56 8.34
C LEU A 91 -9.50 -3.47 8.40
N ASP A 92 -9.81 -4.13 7.30
CA ASP A 92 -10.98 -4.98 7.15
C ASP A 92 -10.57 -6.39 6.72
N PRO A 93 -10.70 -7.41 7.60
CA PRO A 93 -10.27 -8.77 7.29
C PRO A 93 -11.02 -9.39 6.11
N THR A 94 -12.20 -8.87 5.75
CA THR A 94 -12.94 -9.34 4.55
C THR A 94 -12.24 -9.02 3.23
N LEU A 95 -11.21 -8.16 3.26
CA LEU A 95 -10.39 -7.84 2.08
C LEU A 95 -9.21 -8.79 1.88
N ILE A 96 -8.97 -9.71 2.82
CA ILE A 96 -7.85 -10.65 2.76
C ILE A 96 -7.98 -11.56 1.53
N GLY A 97 -7.01 -11.45 0.64
CA GLY A 97 -6.94 -12.19 -0.61
C GLY A 97 -5.57 -12.01 -1.27
N PRO A 98 -5.34 -12.60 -2.44
CA PRO A 98 -4.05 -12.49 -3.15
C PRO A 98 -3.59 -11.05 -3.37
N ALA A 99 -4.51 -10.14 -3.67
CA ALA A 99 -4.22 -8.72 -3.92
C ALA A 99 -3.66 -7.96 -2.70
N VAL A 100 -3.86 -8.46 -1.48
CA VAL A 100 -3.35 -7.81 -0.25
C VAL A 100 -1.83 -7.96 -0.16
N ALA A 101 -1.30 -9.13 -0.50
CA ALA A 101 0.14 -9.42 -0.45
C ALA A 101 0.85 -9.17 -1.79
N ASP A 102 0.14 -8.70 -2.83
CA ASP A 102 0.72 -8.47 -4.13
C ASP A 102 1.88 -7.47 -4.04
N GLY A 103 3.07 -7.87 -4.52
CA GLY A 103 4.29 -7.07 -4.47
C GLY A 103 4.88 -6.84 -3.07
N LEU A 104 4.35 -7.45 -2.00
CA LEU A 104 4.92 -7.31 -0.66
C LEU A 104 6.30 -7.95 -0.59
N GLU A 105 7.28 -7.18 -0.10
CA GLU A 105 8.65 -7.65 0.06
C GLU A 105 8.74 -8.83 1.06
N PRO A 106 9.57 -9.86 0.77
CA PRO A 106 9.80 -10.96 1.70
C PRO A 106 10.32 -10.46 3.05
N GLY A 107 9.79 -11.02 4.13
CA GLY A 107 10.11 -10.58 5.50
C GLY A 107 9.37 -9.33 5.97
N GLY A 108 8.59 -8.71 5.09
CA GLY A 108 7.70 -7.61 5.42
C GLY A 108 6.59 -8.01 6.40
N TRP A 109 6.01 -7.03 7.08
CA TRP A 109 4.89 -7.25 7.99
C TRP A 109 3.54 -7.17 7.28
N ILE A 110 2.63 -8.07 7.66
CA ILE A 110 1.20 -7.95 7.38
C ILE A 110 0.48 -7.78 8.73
N LEU A 111 0.00 -6.59 9.03
CA LEU A 111 -0.82 -6.32 10.21
C LEU A 111 -2.30 -6.39 9.86
N ILE A 112 -3.05 -7.24 10.54
CA ILE A 112 -4.46 -7.50 10.28
C ILE A 112 -5.32 -7.10 11.47
N ASN A 113 -6.37 -6.33 11.22
CA ASN A 113 -7.41 -6.04 12.23
C ASN A 113 -8.35 -7.24 12.38
N THR A 114 -8.03 -8.12 13.30
CA THR A 114 -8.83 -9.32 13.61
C THR A 114 -8.56 -9.80 15.03
N ASP A 115 -9.49 -10.54 15.62
CA ASP A 115 -9.32 -11.25 16.89
C ASP A 115 -8.65 -12.63 16.72
N GLU A 116 -8.52 -13.11 15.49
CA GLU A 116 -7.82 -14.35 15.18
C GLU A 116 -6.33 -14.28 15.55
N ARG A 117 -5.73 -15.43 15.78
CA ARG A 117 -4.30 -15.52 16.07
C ARG A 117 -3.49 -15.35 14.78
N PRO A 118 -2.30 -14.75 14.85
CA PRO A 118 -1.49 -14.52 13.65
C PRO A 118 -1.06 -15.83 12.96
N GLU A 119 -0.93 -16.95 13.72
CA GLU A 119 -0.59 -18.26 13.19
C GLU A 119 -1.63 -18.80 12.19
N SER A 120 -2.89 -18.38 12.30
CA SER A 120 -3.97 -18.75 11.36
C SER A 120 -3.71 -18.25 9.93
N PHE A 121 -2.79 -17.33 9.75
CA PHE A 121 -2.43 -16.74 8.47
C PHE A 121 -1.06 -17.19 7.93
N ALA A 122 -0.31 -18.01 8.68
CA ALA A 122 1.05 -18.41 8.35
C ALA A 122 1.13 -19.14 6.99
N ASP A 123 0.20 -20.05 6.72
CA ASP A 123 0.15 -20.79 5.45
C ASP A 123 -0.18 -19.90 4.26
N ARG A 124 -0.91 -18.82 4.51
CA ARG A 124 -1.30 -17.85 3.47
C ARG A 124 -0.17 -16.90 3.13
N TYR A 125 0.69 -16.59 4.08
CA TYR A 125 1.79 -15.62 3.94
C TYR A 125 3.12 -16.20 4.43
N PRO A 126 3.62 -17.29 3.81
CA PRO A 126 4.76 -18.05 4.33
C PRO A 126 6.09 -17.29 4.28
N GLN A 127 6.17 -16.23 3.49
CA GLN A 127 7.37 -15.39 3.36
C GLN A 127 7.33 -14.11 4.19
N ASN A 128 6.23 -13.85 4.90
CA ASN A 128 6.00 -12.59 5.57
C ASN A 128 5.69 -12.79 7.06
N ARG A 129 6.01 -11.78 7.84
CA ARG A 129 5.64 -11.74 9.26
C ARG A 129 4.19 -11.32 9.41
N VAL A 130 3.42 -12.00 10.20
CA VAL A 130 2.03 -11.67 10.44
C VAL A 130 1.85 -11.14 11.87
N ALA A 131 1.13 -10.05 11.99
CA ALA A 131 0.67 -9.50 13.25
C ALA A 131 -0.85 -9.31 13.22
N THR A 132 -1.51 -9.52 14.36
CA THR A 132 -2.96 -9.33 14.49
C THR A 132 -3.30 -8.49 15.73
N VAL A 133 -4.37 -7.72 15.63
CA VAL A 133 -4.93 -6.95 16.73
C VAL A 133 -6.42 -6.75 16.52
N ASP A 134 -7.24 -6.93 17.55
CA ASP A 134 -8.66 -6.59 17.49
C ASP A 134 -8.88 -5.09 17.78
N ALA A 135 -8.48 -4.27 16.80
CA ALA A 135 -8.68 -2.83 16.86
C ALA A 135 -10.16 -2.44 16.85
N THR A 136 -11.03 -3.31 16.36
CA THR A 136 -12.48 -3.10 16.33
C THR A 136 -13.06 -3.10 17.76
N SER A 137 -12.72 -4.07 18.59
CA SER A 137 -13.16 -4.13 19.99
C SER A 137 -12.53 -3.02 20.80
N ILE A 138 -11.25 -2.71 20.58
CA ILE A 138 -10.56 -1.58 21.23
C ILE A 138 -11.25 -0.25 20.90
N ALA A 139 -11.56 0.00 19.63
CA ALA A 139 -12.27 1.20 19.21
C ALA A 139 -13.65 1.33 19.86
N ARG A 140 -14.40 0.23 19.94
CA ARG A 140 -15.71 0.20 20.62
C ARG A 140 -15.60 0.49 22.12
N ALA A 141 -14.63 -0.11 22.82
CA ALA A 141 -14.40 0.11 24.24
C ALA A 141 -14.08 1.57 24.53
N ASN A 142 -13.31 2.22 23.65
CA ASN A 142 -12.93 3.62 23.76
C ASN A 142 -13.93 4.59 23.10
N LYS A 143 -15.11 4.11 22.69
CA LYS A 143 -16.21 4.90 22.09
C LYS A 143 -15.81 5.67 20.84
N LEU A 144 -14.91 5.09 20.02
CA LEU A 144 -14.47 5.67 18.76
C LEU A 144 -15.41 5.26 17.62
N GLY A 145 -16.09 6.24 17.04
CA GLY A 145 -17.12 6.03 16.02
C GLY A 145 -18.47 5.67 16.62
N THR A 146 -19.26 4.92 15.85
CA THR A 146 -20.57 4.40 16.29
C THR A 146 -20.48 2.91 16.58
N ARG A 147 -21.51 2.36 17.26
CA ARG A 147 -21.58 0.92 17.53
C ARG A 147 -21.56 0.06 16.25
N SER A 148 -22.17 0.57 15.19
CA SER A 148 -22.23 -0.11 13.88
C SER A 148 -21.01 0.15 13.00
N VAL A 149 -20.35 1.31 13.16
CA VAL A 149 -19.17 1.70 12.38
C VAL A 149 -18.09 2.21 13.35
N PRO A 150 -17.32 1.32 13.97
CA PRO A 150 -16.19 1.72 14.82
C PRO A 150 -15.07 2.32 13.96
N ILE A 151 -14.41 3.35 14.50
CA ILE A 151 -13.26 4.01 13.85
C ILE A 151 -11.98 3.39 14.38
N VAL A 152 -11.33 2.55 13.59
CA VAL A 152 -10.19 1.71 14.02
C VAL A 152 -8.82 2.31 13.74
N ASN A 153 -8.75 3.43 13.03
CA ASN A 153 -7.50 4.01 12.53
C ASN A 153 -6.50 4.38 13.63
N THR A 154 -6.95 4.99 14.72
CA THR A 154 -6.06 5.40 15.83
C THR A 154 -5.57 4.21 16.64
N ALA A 155 -6.43 3.21 16.89
CA ALA A 155 -6.01 1.95 17.50
C ALA A 155 -4.97 1.25 16.62
N LEU A 156 -5.23 1.13 15.31
CA LEU A 156 -4.27 0.55 14.38
C LEU A 156 -2.96 1.33 14.29
N ALA A 157 -2.97 2.66 14.48
CA ALA A 157 -1.73 3.42 14.53
C ALA A 157 -0.84 2.98 15.69
N GLY A 158 -1.41 2.70 16.86
CA GLY A 158 -0.69 2.11 17.99
C GLY A 158 -0.11 0.74 17.66
N ALA A 159 -0.91 -0.16 17.09
CA ALA A 159 -0.43 -1.49 16.68
C ALA A 159 0.68 -1.41 15.62
N VAL A 160 0.58 -0.51 14.64
CA VAL A 160 1.65 -0.23 13.68
C VAL A 160 2.91 0.23 14.38
N GLY A 161 2.79 1.13 15.37
CA GLY A 161 3.91 1.59 16.17
C GLY A 161 4.65 0.42 16.82
N SER A 162 3.95 -0.48 17.47
CA SER A 162 4.52 -1.68 18.09
C SER A 162 5.22 -2.59 17.09
N VAL A 163 4.58 -2.88 15.95
CA VAL A 163 5.10 -3.80 14.91
C VAL A 163 6.32 -3.23 14.18
N LEU A 164 6.33 -1.93 13.90
CA LEU A 164 7.41 -1.26 13.16
C LEU A 164 8.47 -0.63 14.08
N GLY A 165 8.35 -0.79 15.39
CA GLY A 165 9.30 -0.23 16.34
C GLY A 165 9.23 1.31 16.46
N ILE A 166 8.09 1.92 16.15
CA ILE A 166 7.85 3.34 16.35
C ILE A 166 7.40 3.51 17.81
N PRO A 167 8.11 4.30 18.63
CA PRO A 167 7.75 4.51 20.03
C PRO A 167 6.33 5.05 20.19
N LEU A 168 5.59 4.55 21.18
CA LEU A 168 4.23 4.98 21.45
C LEU A 168 4.12 6.51 21.66
N ALA A 169 5.13 7.11 22.26
CA ALA A 169 5.19 8.57 22.47
C ALA A 169 5.16 9.35 21.15
N GLU A 170 5.77 8.81 20.07
CA GLU A 170 5.74 9.45 18.74
C GLU A 170 4.36 9.31 18.08
N ILE A 171 3.68 8.19 18.30
CA ILE A 171 2.29 8.00 17.86
C ILE A 171 1.37 8.98 18.60
N HIS A 172 1.53 9.14 19.92
CA HIS A 172 0.76 10.10 20.71
C HIS A 172 1.00 11.54 20.24
N ALA A 173 2.27 11.94 20.04
CA ALA A 173 2.59 13.26 19.48
C ALA A 173 1.94 13.51 18.12
N ALA A 174 1.87 12.50 17.27
CA ALA A 174 1.18 12.60 15.98
C ALA A 174 -0.34 12.75 16.15
N LEU A 175 -0.95 12.00 17.08
CA LEU A 175 -2.37 12.11 17.38
C LEU A 175 -2.72 13.51 17.90
N GLU A 176 -1.94 14.02 18.85
CA GLU A 176 -2.08 15.38 19.38
C GLU A 176 -1.94 16.44 18.28
N HIS A 177 -0.89 16.33 17.45
CA HIS A 177 -0.64 17.24 16.32
C HIS A 177 -1.81 17.27 15.31
N LEU A 178 -2.46 16.15 15.09
CA LEU A 178 -3.62 16.01 14.21
C LEU A 178 -4.97 16.31 14.88
N GLY A 179 -4.96 16.67 16.18
CA GLY A 179 -6.16 17.01 16.93
C GLY A 179 -6.97 15.80 17.42
N PHE A 180 -6.38 14.61 17.47
CA PHE A 180 -6.99 13.42 18.06
C PHE A 180 -6.60 13.33 19.54
N GLY A 181 -7.55 13.56 20.44
CA GLY A 181 -7.32 13.46 21.89
C GLY A 181 -8.18 12.40 22.57
N GLY A 182 -7.97 12.23 23.88
CA GLY A 182 -8.80 11.41 24.76
C GLY A 182 -8.82 9.93 24.38
N GLY A 183 -9.98 9.40 24.02
CA GLY A 183 -10.16 7.98 23.71
C GLY A 183 -9.27 7.46 22.57
N ASN A 184 -8.79 8.33 21.68
CA ASN A 184 -7.89 7.95 20.57
C ASN A 184 -6.49 7.55 21.09
N GLU A 185 -5.94 8.30 22.02
CA GLU A 185 -4.64 8.00 22.64
C GLU A 185 -4.71 6.72 23.45
N THR A 186 -5.79 6.55 24.24
CA THR A 186 -6.02 5.32 25.00
C THR A 186 -6.14 4.10 24.07
N ALA A 187 -6.88 4.22 22.97
CA ALA A 187 -7.03 3.15 22.01
C ALA A 187 -5.71 2.80 21.30
N ALA A 188 -4.88 3.79 21.00
CA ALA A 188 -3.56 3.58 20.42
C ALA A 188 -2.63 2.85 21.42
N ALA A 189 -2.61 3.27 22.69
CA ALA A 189 -1.81 2.62 23.72
C ALA A 189 -2.25 1.16 23.95
N GLU A 190 -3.55 0.93 24.06
CA GLU A 190 -4.12 -0.41 24.23
C GLU A 190 -3.78 -1.34 23.06
N ALA A 191 -3.88 -0.86 21.83
CA ALA A 191 -3.54 -1.64 20.66
C ALA A 191 -2.02 -1.87 20.53
N TYR A 192 -1.20 -0.91 20.93
CA TYR A 192 0.26 -1.04 20.97
C TYR A 192 0.71 -2.22 21.86
N GLU A 193 0.04 -2.43 23.00
CA GLU A 193 0.34 -3.51 23.94
C GLU A 193 -0.28 -4.86 23.54
N ARG A 194 -1.45 -4.83 22.86
CA ARG A 194 -2.24 -6.04 22.57
C ARG A 194 -1.98 -6.67 21.21
N VAL A 195 -1.13 -6.06 20.38
CA VAL A 195 -0.77 -6.64 19.11
C VAL A 195 -0.05 -7.98 19.34
N ARG A 196 -0.43 -8.98 18.56
CA ARG A 196 0.16 -10.33 18.59
C ARG A 196 0.95 -10.52 17.32
N CYS A 197 2.16 -11.05 17.43
CA CYS A 197 3.04 -11.34 16.30
C CYS A 197 3.27 -12.85 16.23
N ALA A 198 3.17 -13.44 15.02
CA ALA A 198 3.65 -14.79 14.78
C ALA A 198 5.17 -14.80 14.73
N GLU A 199 5.79 -15.79 15.35
CA GLU A 199 7.20 -16.08 15.13
C GLU A 199 7.37 -16.59 13.69
N LEU A 200 8.35 -16.04 12.97
CA LEU A 200 8.69 -16.57 11.64
C LEU A 200 9.12 -18.02 11.78
N PRO A 201 8.65 -18.94 10.93
CA PRO A 201 9.31 -20.23 10.81
C PRO A 201 10.76 -19.98 10.42
N MET A 202 11.70 -20.55 11.21
CA MET A 202 13.14 -20.42 10.95
C MET A 202 13.43 -20.77 9.47
N PRO A 203 14.26 -19.98 8.76
CA PRO A 203 14.66 -20.33 7.40
C PRO A 203 15.44 -21.65 7.45
N GLY A 204 14.84 -22.72 6.98
CA GLY A 204 15.40 -24.07 7.02
C GLY A 204 14.36 -25.19 6.98
N ALA A 205 13.09 -24.94 7.22
CA ALA A 205 12.03 -25.90 6.98
C ALA A 205 11.71 -25.90 5.47
N THR A 206 12.41 -26.73 4.71
CA THR A 206 12.01 -27.07 3.34
C THR A 206 10.66 -27.77 3.41
N LEU A 207 9.59 -27.05 3.07
CA LEU A 207 8.33 -27.69 2.72
C LEU A 207 8.57 -28.54 1.47
N PRO A 208 8.03 -29.79 1.39
CA PRO A 208 8.08 -30.54 0.16
C PRO A 208 7.36 -29.73 -0.92
N ALA A 209 8.05 -29.43 -2.00
CA ALA A 209 7.47 -28.83 -3.17
C ALA A 209 6.51 -29.87 -3.78
N ASP A 210 5.21 -29.68 -3.58
CA ASP A 210 4.20 -30.34 -4.40
C ASP A 210 4.31 -29.75 -5.81
N GLU A 211 4.86 -30.55 -6.72
CA GLU A 211 5.06 -30.20 -8.14
C GLU A 211 3.75 -29.96 -8.92
N ALA A 212 2.61 -29.92 -8.25
CA ALA A 212 1.31 -29.81 -8.90
C ALA A 212 0.89 -28.37 -9.24
N ASP A 213 1.42 -27.33 -8.57
CA ASP A 213 0.96 -25.95 -8.75
C ASP A 213 1.89 -25.03 -9.58
N ALA A 214 3.02 -25.54 -10.04
CA ALA A 214 3.96 -24.76 -10.88
C ALA A 214 3.41 -24.43 -12.28
N LYS A 215 2.22 -24.89 -12.63
CA LYS A 215 1.58 -24.61 -13.94
C LYS A 215 0.52 -23.52 -13.92
N ALA A 216 0.16 -23.00 -12.73
CA ALA A 216 -0.83 -21.94 -12.57
C ALA A 216 -0.22 -20.55 -12.31
N ALA A 217 1.10 -20.43 -12.08
CA ALA A 217 1.79 -19.15 -11.86
C ALA A 217 2.30 -18.52 -13.17
N GLY A 218 1.59 -18.74 -14.26
CA GLY A 218 1.78 -18.03 -15.52
C GLY A 218 1.00 -16.72 -15.52
N GLY A 219 1.67 -15.61 -15.18
CA GLY A 219 1.23 -14.27 -15.52
C GLY A 219 -0.02 -13.79 -14.78
N ALA A 220 0.15 -13.18 -13.62
CA ALA A 220 -0.85 -12.26 -13.08
C ALA A 220 -0.98 -11.10 -14.09
N ALA A 221 -1.98 -11.19 -14.97
CA ALA A 221 -2.34 -10.09 -15.84
C ALA A 221 -2.70 -8.89 -14.97
N SER A 222 -2.04 -7.76 -15.20
CA SER A 222 -2.46 -6.46 -14.72
C SER A 222 -4.00 -6.34 -14.86
N PRO A 223 -4.73 -5.84 -13.86
CA PRO A 223 -6.18 -5.66 -13.96
C PRO A 223 -6.61 -4.75 -15.11
N PHE A 224 -5.65 -4.17 -15.85
CA PHE A 224 -5.84 -3.37 -17.06
C PHE A 224 -5.43 -4.08 -18.37
N VAL A 225 -5.04 -5.36 -18.33
CA VAL A 225 -5.01 -6.13 -19.58
C VAL A 225 -6.47 -6.37 -19.96
N ALA A 226 -6.97 -5.57 -20.88
CA ALA A 226 -8.23 -5.83 -21.55
C ALA A 226 -8.10 -7.20 -22.20
N THR A 227 -8.65 -8.23 -21.56
CA THR A 227 -8.89 -9.49 -22.25
C THR A 227 -9.79 -9.13 -23.43
N GLU A 228 -9.45 -9.60 -24.64
CA GLU A 228 -10.21 -9.31 -25.86
C GLU A 228 -11.70 -9.72 -25.79
N ARG A 229 -12.08 -10.37 -24.68
CA ARG A 229 -13.47 -10.67 -24.31
C ARG A 229 -13.62 -10.51 -22.79
N GLY A 230 -13.76 -9.26 -22.33
CA GLY A 230 -14.49 -9.04 -21.08
C GLY A 230 -15.90 -9.57 -21.23
N PRO A 231 -16.57 -10.00 -20.14
CA PRO A 231 -17.99 -10.39 -20.24
C PRO A 231 -18.72 -9.22 -20.89
N SER A 232 -19.22 -9.46 -22.11
CA SER A 232 -20.07 -8.50 -22.81
C SER A 232 -21.35 -8.39 -21.99
N PHE A 233 -21.49 -7.32 -21.26
CA PHE A 233 -22.73 -7.01 -20.56
C PHE A 233 -23.89 -6.70 -21.51
N VAL A 234 -23.67 -6.85 -22.83
CA VAL A 234 -24.55 -6.26 -23.86
C VAL A 234 -24.80 -7.14 -25.07
N ASP A 235 -24.33 -8.37 -25.11
CA ASP A 235 -24.76 -9.28 -26.13
C ASP A 235 -26.10 -9.84 -25.70
N GLY A 236 -27.16 -9.37 -26.28
CA GLY A 236 -28.58 -9.65 -26.03
C GLY A 236 -29.01 -11.08 -25.63
N ALA A 237 -28.08 -11.88 -25.14
CA ALA A 237 -28.24 -13.25 -24.66
C ALA A 237 -28.48 -13.33 -23.15
N GLY A 238 -29.12 -12.34 -22.54
CA GLY A 238 -29.80 -12.50 -21.26
C GLY A 238 -28.95 -12.66 -20.00
N GLY A 239 -27.65 -12.33 -20.03
CA GLY A 239 -26.75 -12.47 -18.89
C GLY A 239 -26.67 -11.25 -17.97
N GLY A 240 -27.55 -10.28 -18.07
CA GLY A 240 -27.61 -9.14 -17.16
C GLY A 240 -28.00 -9.55 -15.75
N LEU A 241 -27.28 -9.10 -14.72
CA LEU A 241 -27.67 -9.30 -13.33
C LEU A 241 -29.09 -8.78 -13.11
N PRO A 242 -30.05 -9.63 -12.63
CA PRO A 242 -31.42 -9.21 -12.43
C PRO A 242 -31.48 -8.07 -11.43
N GLY A 243 -32.05 -6.93 -11.86
CA GLY A 243 -32.31 -5.79 -10.96
C GLY A 243 -31.35 -4.60 -11.06
N ILE A 244 -30.28 -4.66 -11.84
CA ILE A 244 -29.41 -3.49 -12.06
C ILE A 244 -29.94 -2.72 -13.26
N LYS A 245 -30.67 -1.63 -12.99
CA LYS A 245 -31.05 -0.66 -14.02
C LYS A 245 -29.89 0.30 -14.25
N THR A 246 -29.07 0.02 -15.25
CA THR A 246 -27.93 0.88 -15.64
C THR A 246 -28.30 2.00 -16.61
N GLY A 247 -29.59 2.32 -16.72
CA GLY A 247 -30.10 3.31 -17.67
C GLY A 247 -29.92 2.86 -19.12
N GLN A 248 -29.72 3.80 -20.03
CA GLN A 248 -29.58 3.52 -21.48
C GLN A 248 -28.26 2.81 -21.84
N TRP A 249 -27.32 2.70 -20.93
CA TRP A 249 -26.05 2.00 -21.14
C TRP A 249 -26.20 0.51 -21.45
N ALA A 250 -27.32 -0.11 -21.04
CA ALA A 250 -27.60 -1.51 -21.34
C ALA A 250 -27.83 -1.78 -22.83
N THR A 251 -28.06 -0.73 -23.63
CA THR A 251 -28.36 -0.83 -25.07
C THR A 251 -27.27 -0.22 -25.96
N GLU A 252 -26.24 0.38 -25.37
CA GLU A 252 -25.16 1.01 -26.10
C GLU A 252 -23.88 0.15 -26.03
N GLN A 253 -23.34 -0.24 -27.17
CA GLN A 253 -22.01 -0.82 -27.25
C GLN A 253 -20.97 0.29 -27.29
N PRO A 254 -20.01 0.32 -26.35
CA PRO A 254 -18.91 1.28 -26.44
C PRO A 254 -18.06 0.96 -27.67
N LYS A 255 -18.06 1.84 -28.65
CA LYS A 255 -17.10 1.75 -29.76
C LYS A 255 -15.76 2.24 -29.24
N ARG A 256 -14.75 1.38 -29.28
CA ARG A 256 -13.37 1.80 -29.05
C ARG A 256 -12.95 2.70 -30.20
N GLN A 257 -12.77 3.98 -29.91
CA GLN A 257 -12.09 4.90 -30.81
C GLN A 257 -10.63 4.98 -30.34
N GLN A 258 -9.71 4.87 -31.28
CA GLN A 258 -8.31 5.14 -30.99
C GLN A 258 -8.15 6.65 -30.83
N TYR A 259 -8.14 7.11 -29.59
CA TYR A 259 -7.76 8.47 -29.27
C TYR A 259 -6.26 8.51 -28.98
N VAL A 260 -5.65 9.64 -29.29
CA VAL A 260 -4.32 9.97 -28.80
C VAL A 260 -4.35 9.87 -27.26
N PRO A 261 -3.42 9.13 -26.63
CA PRO A 261 -3.41 8.99 -25.18
C PRO A 261 -3.41 10.35 -24.49
N PRO A 262 -4.03 10.50 -23.31
CA PRO A 262 -4.09 11.78 -22.60
C PRO A 262 -2.73 12.46 -22.41
N CYS A 263 -1.68 11.66 -22.15
CA CYS A 263 -0.32 12.18 -22.01
C CYS A 263 0.23 12.82 -23.28
N ASN A 264 -0.11 12.31 -24.48
CA ASN A 264 0.27 12.91 -25.76
C ASN A 264 -0.64 14.05 -26.14
N HIS A 265 -1.95 13.96 -25.80
CA HIS A 265 -2.95 14.96 -26.16
C HIS A 265 -2.80 16.26 -25.36
N VAL A 266 -2.41 16.17 -24.08
CA VAL A 266 -2.32 17.31 -23.15
C VAL A 266 -0.89 17.87 -23.05
N CYS A 267 0.08 17.21 -23.67
CA CYS A 267 1.46 17.68 -23.63
C CYS A 267 1.60 19.02 -24.38
N PRO A 268 1.97 20.14 -23.69
CA PRO A 268 2.10 21.45 -24.34
C PRO A 268 3.17 21.49 -25.44
N ALA A 269 4.19 20.63 -25.32
CA ALA A 269 5.27 20.50 -26.29
C ALA A 269 4.93 19.54 -27.44
N GLY A 270 3.78 18.86 -27.39
CA GLY A 270 3.37 17.87 -28.38
C GLY A 270 4.26 16.61 -28.41
N ASN A 271 4.89 16.28 -27.29
CA ASN A 271 5.78 15.10 -27.22
C ASN A 271 5.00 13.80 -27.43
N ASP A 272 5.61 12.88 -28.18
CA ASP A 272 5.16 11.50 -28.25
C ASP A 272 5.64 10.72 -27.01
N VAL A 273 4.90 10.91 -25.89
CA VAL A 273 5.23 10.32 -24.59
C VAL A 273 5.20 8.79 -24.65
N GLN A 274 4.24 8.20 -25.36
CA GLN A 274 4.18 6.75 -25.52
C GLN A 274 5.32 6.21 -26.36
N GLY A 275 5.67 6.89 -27.42
CA GLY A 275 6.76 6.47 -28.32
C GLY A 275 8.09 6.40 -27.59
N PHE A 276 8.49 7.43 -26.84
CA PHE A 276 9.77 7.39 -26.13
C PHE A 276 9.77 6.42 -24.94
N LEU A 277 8.65 6.27 -24.21
CA LEU A 277 8.55 5.26 -23.15
C LEU A 277 8.64 3.83 -23.70
N HIS A 278 8.06 3.59 -24.89
CA HIS A 278 8.14 2.30 -25.56
C HIS A 278 9.56 1.98 -26.04
N ALA A 279 10.32 2.97 -26.50
CA ALA A 279 11.73 2.81 -26.83
C ALA A 279 12.56 2.49 -25.58
N LEU A 280 12.34 3.21 -24.46
CA LEU A 280 12.99 2.93 -23.18
C LEU A 280 12.69 1.53 -22.65
N ALA A 281 11.47 1.05 -22.79
CA ALA A 281 11.08 -0.31 -22.40
C ALA A 281 11.80 -1.43 -23.19
N ARG A 282 12.48 -1.07 -24.27
CA ARG A 282 13.31 -1.96 -25.10
C ARG A 282 14.81 -1.70 -24.95
N ASP A 283 15.19 -0.92 -23.93
CA ASP A 283 16.57 -0.44 -23.71
C ASP A 283 17.14 0.39 -24.88
N ASP A 284 16.27 0.92 -25.77
CA ASP A 284 16.63 1.81 -26.86
C ASP A 284 16.63 3.28 -26.40
N THR A 285 17.69 3.66 -25.69
CA THR A 285 17.85 5.02 -25.15
C THR A 285 18.05 6.06 -26.25
N ASP A 286 18.75 5.69 -27.33
CA ASP A 286 19.02 6.60 -28.45
C ASP A 286 17.74 6.88 -29.23
N GLY A 287 16.95 5.86 -29.52
CA GLY A 287 15.64 6.00 -30.14
C GLY A 287 14.66 6.81 -29.27
N ALA A 288 14.67 6.62 -27.96
CA ALA A 288 13.86 7.42 -27.05
C ALA A 288 14.26 8.90 -27.08
N LEU A 289 15.57 9.19 -27.10
CA LEU A 289 16.08 10.56 -27.20
C LEU A 289 15.71 11.19 -28.53
N GLU A 290 15.84 10.46 -29.64
CA GLU A 290 15.44 10.95 -30.98
C GLU A 290 13.96 11.34 -31.00
N ILE A 291 13.08 10.52 -30.42
CA ILE A 291 11.65 10.81 -30.34
C ILE A 291 11.39 12.09 -29.53
N LEU A 292 12.07 12.27 -28.41
CA LEU A 292 11.96 13.49 -27.58
C LEU A 292 12.44 14.74 -28.29
N LEU A 293 13.55 14.65 -29.02
CA LEU A 293 14.15 15.79 -29.72
C LEU A 293 13.32 16.28 -30.91
N ARG A 294 12.35 15.51 -31.41
CA ARG A 294 11.43 15.93 -32.50
C ARG A 294 10.59 17.15 -32.10
N THR A 295 10.24 17.28 -30.83
CA THR A 295 9.34 18.31 -30.33
C THR A 295 9.94 19.13 -29.19
N THR A 296 10.91 18.59 -28.47
CA THR A 296 11.53 19.23 -27.31
C THR A 296 13.03 19.37 -27.51
N PRO A 297 13.54 20.57 -27.92
CA PRO A 297 14.96 20.77 -28.14
C PRO A 297 15.81 20.73 -26.84
N PHE A 298 15.17 20.82 -25.68
CA PHE A 298 15.80 20.78 -24.36
C PHE A 298 15.10 19.77 -23.46
N PRO A 299 15.25 18.43 -23.70
CA PRO A 299 14.50 17.41 -22.97
C PRO A 299 14.83 17.34 -21.47
N SER A 300 15.95 17.91 -21.05
CA SER A 300 16.32 18.00 -19.62
C SER A 300 15.54 19.03 -18.83
N THR A 301 14.72 19.86 -19.47
CA THR A 301 13.95 20.94 -18.83
C THR A 301 12.45 20.70 -18.83
N CYS A 302 11.97 19.62 -19.42
CA CYS A 302 10.55 19.22 -19.46
C CYS A 302 10.16 18.26 -18.36
#